data_11674136850be0a342ffca62a05e4097
#
_entry.id   11674136850be0a342ffca62a05e4097
#
_cell.length_a   1.000
_cell.length_b   1.000
_cell.length_c   1.000
_cell.angle_alpha   90.00
_cell.angle_beta   90.00
_cell.angle_gamma   90.00
#
_symmetry.space_group_name_H-M   'P 1'
#
loop_
_entity.id
_entity.type
_entity.pdbx_description
1 polymer ?
#
loop_
_entity_poly.entity_id
_entity_poly.type
_entity_poly.pdbx_seq_one_letter_code
_entity_poly.pdbx_strand_id
1 'polypeptide(L)'
;MTHTAKGGRMSLIQRKENVRDIMRDPKNVLESLKSQSSNTSYKYQRLYRNLYNPEFYLRAYSRIQAKPGNMTEGADGQTIDGMSMKRIETLIEKLRDFSYQPSPARRIYIPKSNGKMRPLGIPSFEDKLVQEVVRMILESIYEPTFKDCSHGFRPKRSCHTAIAYVQKYFTGAKWFVEGDIKVIAS
;
A
#
# COMPACT_ATOMS: atom_id res chain seq x y z
N MET A 1 13.64 33.80 48.12
CA MET A 1 14.11 32.56 47.51
C MET A 1 13.22 32.27 46.32
N THR A 2 13.67 32.64 45.13
CA THR A 2 12.90 32.52 43.88
C THR A 2 13.46 31.35 43.08
N HIS A 3 12.69 30.26 43.00
CA HIS A 3 13.03 29.13 42.13
C HIS A 3 12.62 29.45 40.69
N THR A 4 13.60 29.73 39.85
CA THR A 4 13.45 29.89 38.42
C THR A 4 13.43 28.50 37.77
N ALA A 5 12.28 28.07 37.24
CA ALA A 5 12.14 26.84 36.45
C ALA A 5 12.82 27.05 35.10
N LYS A 6 13.98 26.42 34.88
CA LYS A 6 14.63 26.27 33.57
C LYS A 6 13.86 25.24 32.75
N GLY A 7 12.86 25.66 31.99
CA GLY A 7 12.26 24.88 30.91
C GLY A 7 13.22 24.88 29.72
N GLY A 8 14.10 23.87 29.63
CA GLY A 8 15.00 23.71 28.51
C GLY A 8 14.19 23.41 27.24
N ARG A 9 14.29 24.28 26.22
CA ARG A 9 13.77 24.01 24.86
C ARG A 9 14.54 22.85 24.27
N MET A 10 13.89 21.70 24.16
CA MET A 10 14.44 20.52 23.49
C MET A 10 14.80 20.88 22.04
N SER A 11 15.99 20.50 21.57
CA SER A 11 16.45 20.77 20.20
C SER A 11 15.54 20.06 19.17
N LEU A 12 15.45 20.61 17.96
CA LEU A 12 14.69 19.98 16.86
C LEU A 12 15.15 18.55 16.56
N ILE A 13 16.43 18.25 16.81
CA ILE A 13 17.01 16.91 16.66
C ILE A 13 16.45 15.97 17.73
N GLN A 14 16.43 16.35 18.99
CA GLN A 14 15.86 15.58 20.10
C GLN A 14 14.35 15.38 19.95
N ARG A 15 13.62 16.37 19.39
CA ARG A 15 12.21 16.20 19.04
C ARG A 15 12.00 15.19 17.93
N LYS A 16 12.87 15.16 16.90
CA LYS A 16 12.82 14.17 15.81
C LYS A 16 13.15 12.75 16.29
N GLU A 17 14.10 12.59 17.20
CA GLU A 17 14.45 11.31 17.81
C GLU A 17 13.30 10.79 18.70
N ASN A 18 12.73 11.62 19.56
CA ASN A 18 11.56 11.24 20.38
C ASN A 18 10.32 10.89 19.55
N VAL A 19 10.13 11.49 18.38
CA VAL A 19 9.01 11.12 17.48
C VAL A 19 9.24 9.76 16.83
N ARG A 20 10.49 9.38 16.55
CA ARG A 20 10.83 8.03 16.06
C ARG A 20 10.61 6.95 17.12
N ASP A 21 10.97 7.23 18.38
CA ASP A 21 10.77 6.29 19.51
C ASP A 21 9.29 6.06 19.88
N ILE A 22 8.40 6.99 19.55
CA ILE A 22 6.96 6.89 19.81
C ILE A 22 6.20 6.21 18.64
N MET A 23 6.81 6.10 17.45
CA MET A 23 6.16 5.47 16.32
C MET A 23 6.19 3.95 16.45
N ARG A 24 5.01 3.33 16.43
CA ARG A 24 4.87 1.89 16.48
C ARG A 24 5.54 1.24 15.27
N ASP A 25 6.29 0.17 15.49
CA ASP A 25 6.80 -0.68 14.42
C ASP A 25 5.66 -1.09 13.46
N PRO A 26 5.83 -0.92 12.14
CA PRO A 26 4.85 -1.32 11.15
C PRO A 26 4.36 -2.76 11.30
N LYS A 27 5.23 -3.69 11.72
CA LYS A 27 4.85 -5.08 11.96
C LYS A 27 3.78 -5.17 13.05
N ASN A 28 4.00 -4.52 14.19
CA ASN A 28 3.08 -4.54 15.32
C ASN A 28 1.74 -3.86 14.96
N VAL A 29 1.79 -2.80 14.15
CA VAL A 29 0.58 -2.12 13.66
C VAL A 29 -0.22 -3.06 12.76
N LEU A 30 0.43 -3.70 11.77
CA LEU A 30 -0.23 -4.61 10.83
C LEU A 30 -0.80 -5.85 11.53
N GLU A 31 -0.08 -6.41 12.51
CA GLU A 31 -0.58 -7.54 13.33
C GLU A 31 -1.78 -7.13 14.18
N SER A 32 -1.75 -5.94 14.79
CA SER A 32 -2.89 -5.39 15.53
C SER A 32 -4.13 -5.18 14.65
N LEU A 33 -3.95 -4.66 13.43
CA LEU A 33 -5.05 -4.51 12.47
C LEU A 33 -5.61 -5.89 12.07
N LYS A 34 -4.73 -6.85 11.80
CA LYS A 34 -5.10 -8.21 11.43
C LYS A 34 -5.88 -8.93 12.55
N SER A 35 -5.49 -8.75 13.82
CA SER A 35 -6.17 -9.42 14.95
C SER A 35 -7.61 -8.96 15.11
N GLN A 36 -7.98 -7.76 14.66
CA GLN A 36 -9.35 -7.24 14.70
C GLN A 36 -10.18 -7.61 13.47
N SER A 37 -9.59 -8.21 12.44
CA SER A 37 -10.28 -8.46 11.15
C SER A 37 -11.46 -9.42 11.24
N SER A 38 -11.47 -10.35 12.20
CA SER A 38 -12.57 -11.27 12.44
C SER A 38 -13.73 -10.65 13.24
N ASN A 39 -13.53 -9.50 13.86
CA ASN A 39 -14.56 -8.79 14.62
C ASN A 39 -15.34 -7.84 13.70
N THR A 40 -16.48 -8.28 13.21
CA THR A 40 -17.35 -7.50 12.30
C THR A 40 -17.89 -6.21 12.90
N SER A 41 -17.95 -6.12 14.23
CA SER A 41 -18.38 -4.90 14.94
C SER A 41 -17.26 -3.89 15.15
N TYR A 42 -16.01 -4.28 14.91
CA TYR A 42 -14.88 -3.41 15.10
C TYR A 42 -14.79 -2.36 13.99
N LYS A 43 -14.74 -1.09 14.39
CA LYS A 43 -14.58 0.03 13.47
C LYS A 43 -13.13 0.51 13.48
N TYR A 44 -12.43 0.29 12.38
CA TYR A 44 -11.08 0.80 12.20
C TYR A 44 -11.09 2.32 12.15
N GLN A 45 -10.36 2.96 13.07
CA GLN A 45 -10.29 4.41 13.16
C GLN A 45 -8.85 4.88 12.92
N ARG A 46 -8.73 6.11 12.42
CA ARG A 46 -7.45 6.80 12.25
C ARG A 46 -6.42 6.03 11.41
N LEU A 47 -6.85 5.22 10.44
CA LEU A 47 -5.96 4.44 9.58
C LEU A 47 -4.98 5.34 8.82
N TYR A 48 -5.42 6.53 8.42
CA TYR A 48 -4.62 7.50 7.70
C TYR A 48 -3.34 7.92 8.46
N ARG A 49 -3.36 7.90 9.80
CA ARG A 49 -2.17 8.22 10.60
C ARG A 49 -0.97 7.31 10.35
N ASN A 50 -1.19 6.09 9.87
CA ASN A 50 -0.11 5.18 9.52
C ASN A 50 0.72 5.69 8.34
N LEU A 51 0.16 6.54 7.48
CA LEU A 51 0.87 7.21 6.40
C LEU A 51 1.89 8.25 6.88
N TYR A 52 1.89 8.59 8.16
CA TYR A 52 2.85 9.52 8.75
C TYR A 52 4.11 8.82 9.29
N ASN A 53 4.13 7.50 9.28
CA ASN A 53 5.23 6.72 9.82
C ASN A 53 6.25 6.38 8.72
N PRO A 54 7.48 6.93 8.75
CA PRO A 54 8.50 6.72 7.75
C PRO A 54 8.92 5.25 7.60
N GLU A 55 8.82 4.44 8.66
CA GLU A 55 9.16 3.02 8.62
C GLU A 55 8.26 2.21 7.65
N PHE A 56 7.00 2.63 7.46
CA PHE A 56 6.15 2.04 6.42
C PHE A 56 6.70 2.28 5.01
N TYR A 57 7.29 3.45 4.75
CA TYR A 57 7.87 3.79 3.45
C TYR A 57 9.16 3.03 3.18
N LEU A 58 10.01 2.84 4.19
CA LEU A 58 11.20 1.98 4.08
C LEU A 58 10.81 0.54 3.73
N ARG A 59 9.76 0.03 4.38
CA ARG A 59 9.22 -1.29 4.08
C ARG A 59 8.58 -1.37 2.69
N ALA A 60 7.85 -0.33 2.28
CA ALA A 60 7.29 -0.21 0.94
C ALA A 60 8.39 -0.17 -0.12
N TYR A 61 9.44 0.62 0.11
CA TYR A 61 10.61 0.70 -0.75
C TYR A 61 11.25 -0.68 -0.97
N SER A 62 11.56 -1.41 0.11
CA SER A 62 12.14 -2.75 0.03
C SER A 62 11.26 -3.73 -0.77
N ARG A 63 9.93 -3.64 -0.62
CA ARG A 63 8.98 -4.48 -1.37
C ARG A 63 8.92 -4.15 -2.85
N ILE A 64 9.00 -2.86 -3.20
CA ILE A 64 8.99 -2.40 -4.59
C ILE A 64 10.32 -2.75 -5.26
N GLN A 65 11.45 -2.53 -4.57
CA GLN A 65 12.78 -2.81 -5.08
C GLN A 65 12.97 -4.27 -5.50
N ALA A 66 12.35 -5.19 -4.76
CA ALA A 66 12.43 -6.63 -5.03
C ALA A 66 11.61 -7.08 -6.26
N LYS A 67 10.81 -6.20 -6.87
CA LYS A 67 9.90 -6.56 -7.97
C LYS A 67 10.46 -6.19 -9.33
N PRO A 68 10.20 -6.98 -10.38
CA PRO A 68 10.44 -6.55 -11.76
C PRO A 68 9.71 -5.24 -12.07
N GLY A 69 10.34 -4.35 -12.84
CA GLY A 69 9.76 -3.05 -13.19
C GLY A 69 9.95 -1.96 -12.12
N ASN A 70 10.76 -2.22 -11.08
CA ASN A 70 11.13 -1.23 -10.07
C ASN A 70 11.74 0.05 -10.68
N MET A 71 12.52 -0.08 -11.79
CA MET A 71 13.15 1.01 -12.52
C MET A 71 12.22 1.70 -13.54
N THR A 72 10.95 1.30 -13.63
CA THR A 72 10.02 1.90 -14.60
C THR A 72 9.59 3.28 -14.14
N GLU A 73 9.97 4.29 -14.92
CA GLU A 73 9.67 5.70 -14.69
C GLU A 73 8.17 6.01 -14.77
N GLY A 74 7.71 6.92 -13.90
CA GLY A 74 6.40 7.57 -14.03
C GLY A 74 6.41 8.67 -15.10
N ALA A 75 5.40 9.55 -15.05
CA ALA A 75 5.35 10.74 -15.93
C ALA A 75 6.38 11.80 -15.56
N ASP A 76 6.88 11.75 -14.33
CA ASP A 76 7.90 12.64 -13.75
C ASP A 76 9.35 12.24 -14.09
N GLY A 77 9.54 11.14 -14.85
CA GLY A 77 10.86 10.60 -15.18
C GLY A 77 11.66 10.07 -13.98
N GLN A 78 11.04 9.95 -12.82
CA GLN A 78 11.68 9.48 -11.58
C GLN A 78 11.63 7.98 -11.47
N THR A 79 12.76 7.40 -11.02
CA THR A 79 12.88 5.97 -10.71
C THR A 79 13.13 5.75 -9.22
N ILE A 80 13.30 4.49 -8.84
CA ILE A 80 13.63 4.11 -7.47
C ILE A 80 14.95 4.71 -6.97
N ASP A 81 15.93 4.93 -7.85
CA ASP A 81 17.28 5.40 -7.50
C ASP A 81 17.31 6.83 -6.92
N GLY A 82 16.32 7.64 -7.28
CA GLY A 82 16.19 9.00 -6.76
C GLY A 82 15.64 9.06 -5.33
N MET A 83 15.41 7.92 -4.64
CA MET A 83 14.77 7.92 -3.32
C MET A 83 15.74 8.25 -2.19
N SER A 84 15.28 9.06 -1.23
CA SER A 84 16.02 9.45 -0.03
C SER A 84 15.08 9.62 1.16
N MET A 85 15.63 9.56 2.38
CA MET A 85 14.85 9.84 3.59
C MET A 85 14.22 11.23 3.57
N LYS A 86 14.93 12.23 3.06
CA LYS A 86 14.40 13.59 2.92
C LYS A 86 13.15 13.63 2.04
N ARG A 87 13.11 12.87 0.93
CA ARG A 87 11.93 12.79 0.06
C ARG A 87 10.76 12.12 0.78
N ILE A 88 11.02 11.05 1.56
CA ILE A 88 9.99 10.41 2.39
C ILE A 88 9.43 11.40 3.42
N GLU A 89 10.29 12.14 4.10
CA GLU A 89 9.86 13.16 5.08
C GLU A 89 8.99 14.24 4.42
N THR A 90 9.43 14.78 3.27
CA THR A 90 8.64 15.76 2.50
C THR A 90 7.28 15.20 2.05
N LEU A 91 7.25 13.94 1.61
CA LEU A 91 6.01 13.25 1.23
C LEU A 91 5.06 13.12 2.43
N ILE A 92 5.60 12.76 3.60
CA ILE A 92 4.82 12.65 4.85
C ILE A 92 4.28 14.02 5.28
N GLU A 93 5.05 15.09 5.12
CA GLU A 93 4.58 16.45 5.41
C GLU A 93 3.39 16.83 4.52
N LYS A 94 3.46 16.58 3.21
CA LYS A 94 2.35 16.79 2.27
C LYS A 94 1.10 15.95 2.62
N LEU A 95 1.29 14.75 3.15
CA LEU A 95 0.17 13.91 3.60
C LEU A 95 -0.45 14.41 4.91
N ARG A 96 0.35 15.01 5.80
CA ARG A 96 -0.13 15.58 7.08
C ARG A 96 -0.95 16.84 6.90
N ASP A 97 -0.54 17.71 6.00
CA ASP A 97 -1.23 18.97 5.71
C ASP A 97 -2.29 18.84 4.60
N PHE A 98 -2.51 17.60 4.09
CA PHE A 98 -3.45 17.29 3.02
C PHE A 98 -3.16 17.97 1.68
N SER A 99 -1.94 18.45 1.46
CA SER A 99 -1.51 19.04 0.19
C SER A 99 -1.03 18.01 -0.83
N TYR A 100 -0.89 16.73 -0.43
CA TYR A 100 -0.49 15.66 -1.34
C TYR A 100 -1.53 15.47 -2.45
N GLN A 101 -1.05 15.58 -3.69
CA GLN A 101 -1.82 15.28 -4.91
C GLN A 101 -1.06 14.21 -5.70
N PRO A 102 -1.70 13.08 -6.06
CA PRO A 102 -1.08 12.09 -6.92
C PRO A 102 -0.70 12.68 -8.28
N SER A 103 0.47 12.31 -8.79
CA SER A 103 0.90 12.73 -10.12
C SER A 103 0.10 12.02 -11.22
N PRO A 104 -0.12 12.66 -12.39
CA PRO A 104 -0.70 11.97 -13.53
C PRO A 104 0.10 10.71 -13.89
N ALA A 105 -0.57 9.59 -14.12
CA ALA A 105 0.08 8.36 -14.52
C ALA A 105 0.57 8.43 -15.98
N ARG A 106 1.79 7.98 -16.26
CA ARG A 106 2.28 7.81 -17.63
C ARG A 106 1.51 6.68 -18.31
N ARG A 107 0.81 6.99 -19.40
CA ARG A 107 0.03 6.00 -20.14
C ARG A 107 0.90 5.32 -21.19
N ILE A 108 0.96 4.00 -21.15
CA ILE A 108 1.54 3.15 -22.18
C ILE A 108 0.48 2.18 -22.70
N TYR A 109 0.70 1.63 -23.90
CA TYR A 109 -0.22 0.67 -24.51
C TYR A 109 0.46 -0.68 -24.69
N ILE A 110 -0.18 -1.73 -24.20
CA ILE A 110 0.29 -3.11 -24.27
C ILE A 110 -0.59 -3.88 -25.27
N PRO A 111 -0.02 -4.60 -26.25
CA PRO A 111 -0.81 -5.40 -27.18
C PRO A 111 -1.48 -6.58 -26.45
N LYS A 112 -2.73 -6.83 -26.78
CA LYS A 112 -3.47 -8.03 -26.38
C LYS A 112 -3.33 -9.13 -27.45
N SER A 113 -3.58 -10.39 -27.08
CA SER A 113 -3.57 -11.53 -28.01
C SER A 113 -4.54 -11.39 -29.19
N ASN A 114 -5.60 -10.60 -29.04
CA ASN A 114 -6.59 -10.31 -30.10
C ASN A 114 -6.24 -9.10 -30.98
N GLY A 115 -5.01 -8.60 -30.92
CA GLY A 115 -4.53 -7.45 -31.70
C GLY A 115 -4.96 -6.07 -31.18
N LYS A 116 -5.84 -5.99 -30.18
CA LYS A 116 -6.22 -4.71 -29.55
C LYS A 116 -5.17 -4.25 -28.56
N MET A 117 -5.08 -2.93 -28.35
CA MET A 117 -4.19 -2.34 -27.36
C MET A 117 -4.90 -2.17 -26.01
N ARG A 118 -4.18 -2.45 -24.91
CA ARG A 118 -4.65 -2.20 -23.55
C ARG A 118 -3.87 -1.03 -22.96
N PRO A 119 -4.53 0.06 -22.52
CA PRO A 119 -3.85 1.12 -21.82
C PRO A 119 -3.40 0.65 -20.43
N LEU A 120 -2.19 1.02 -20.04
CA LEU A 120 -1.62 0.82 -18.71
C LEU A 120 -1.13 2.15 -18.18
N GLY A 121 -1.57 2.54 -16.98
CA GLY A 121 -1.06 3.70 -16.28
C GLY A 121 0.11 3.33 -15.37
N ILE A 122 1.22 4.04 -15.50
CA ILE A 122 2.39 3.88 -14.64
C ILE A 122 2.45 5.11 -13.72
N PRO A 123 2.18 4.94 -12.41
CA PRO A 123 2.25 6.03 -11.45
C PRO A 123 3.70 6.46 -11.20
N SER A 124 3.88 7.67 -10.63
CA SER A 124 5.18 8.13 -10.14
C SER A 124 5.74 7.21 -9.06
N PHE A 125 7.05 7.30 -8.79
CA PHE A 125 7.63 6.45 -7.76
C PHE A 125 7.13 6.81 -6.35
N GLU A 126 6.91 8.09 -6.05
CA GLU A 126 6.31 8.52 -4.78
C GLU A 126 4.89 7.98 -4.61
N ASP A 127 4.08 8.02 -5.68
CA ASP A 127 2.73 7.45 -5.66
C ASP A 127 2.74 5.92 -5.46
N LYS A 128 3.70 5.22 -6.08
CA LYS A 128 3.90 3.77 -5.84
C LYS A 128 4.19 3.49 -4.36
N LEU A 129 4.99 4.32 -3.69
CA LEU A 129 5.27 4.17 -2.26
C LEU A 129 4.02 4.37 -1.40
N VAL A 130 3.28 5.46 -1.64
CA VAL A 130 2.01 5.71 -0.92
C VAL A 130 1.03 4.57 -1.13
N GLN A 131 0.85 4.13 -2.38
CA GLN A 131 -0.03 3.01 -2.73
C GLN A 131 0.40 1.72 -2.02
N GLU A 132 1.71 1.42 -1.94
CA GLU A 132 2.21 0.22 -1.26
C GLU A 132 1.97 0.29 0.26
N VAL A 133 2.13 1.46 0.89
CA VAL A 133 1.78 1.64 2.31
C VAL A 133 0.30 1.40 2.53
N VAL A 134 -0.57 2.01 1.73
CA VAL A 134 -2.03 1.81 1.78
C VAL A 134 -2.36 0.33 1.56
N ARG A 135 -1.73 -0.32 0.57
CA ARG A 135 -1.92 -1.76 0.29
C ARG A 135 -1.57 -2.63 1.50
N MET A 136 -0.46 -2.36 2.19
CA MET A 136 -0.08 -3.12 3.39
C MET A 136 -1.13 -3.03 4.50
N ILE A 137 -1.68 -1.84 4.72
CA ILE A 137 -2.71 -1.60 5.74
C ILE A 137 -3.99 -2.35 5.36
N LEU A 138 -4.48 -2.17 4.12
CA LEU A 138 -5.70 -2.81 3.65
C LEU A 138 -5.56 -4.33 3.57
N GLU A 139 -4.42 -4.85 3.13
CA GLU A 139 -4.12 -6.28 3.10
C GLU A 139 -4.21 -6.91 4.50
N SER A 140 -3.69 -6.22 5.53
CA SER A 140 -3.78 -6.72 6.90
C SER A 140 -5.21 -6.79 7.44
N ILE A 141 -6.09 -5.90 6.99
CA ILE A 141 -7.49 -5.86 7.39
C ILE A 141 -8.32 -6.89 6.61
N TYR A 142 -8.17 -6.94 5.29
CA TYR A 142 -9.09 -7.69 4.42
C TYR A 142 -8.63 -9.10 4.09
N GLU A 143 -7.31 -9.37 4.02
CA GLU A 143 -6.81 -10.70 3.65
C GLU A 143 -7.37 -11.84 4.53
N PRO A 144 -7.51 -11.68 5.86
CA PRO A 144 -8.08 -12.73 6.69
C PRO A 144 -9.58 -12.98 6.46
N THR A 145 -10.31 -12.02 5.88
CA THR A 145 -11.75 -12.11 5.65
C THR A 145 -12.15 -12.65 4.29
N PHE A 146 -11.19 -12.76 3.37
CA PHE A 146 -11.47 -13.32 2.04
C PHE A 146 -11.79 -14.80 2.12
N LYS A 147 -12.83 -15.20 1.37
CA LYS A 147 -13.20 -16.61 1.22
C LYS A 147 -12.10 -17.41 0.50
N ASP A 148 -12.03 -18.72 0.76
CA ASP A 148 -11.03 -19.61 0.16
C ASP A 148 -11.13 -19.70 -1.36
N CYS A 149 -12.30 -19.48 -1.94
CA CYS A 149 -12.51 -19.43 -3.39
C CYS A 149 -11.99 -18.13 -4.06
N SER A 150 -11.58 -17.13 -3.29
CA SER A 150 -10.99 -15.90 -3.83
C SER A 150 -9.49 -16.10 -4.09
N HIS A 151 -9.04 -15.97 -5.34
CA HIS A 151 -7.65 -16.24 -5.74
C HIS A 151 -6.93 -15.02 -6.34
N GLY A 152 -7.65 -14.08 -6.96
CA GLY A 152 -7.07 -12.95 -7.68
C GLY A 152 -6.27 -12.01 -6.77
N PHE A 153 -5.02 -11.71 -7.17
CA PHE A 153 -4.13 -10.72 -6.53
C PHE A 153 -3.85 -10.93 -5.04
N ARG A 154 -4.09 -12.13 -4.51
CA ARG A 154 -3.86 -12.46 -3.10
C ARG A 154 -2.47 -13.07 -2.88
N PRO A 155 -1.85 -12.87 -1.69
CA PRO A 155 -0.61 -13.53 -1.31
C PRO A 155 -0.75 -15.06 -1.37
N LYS A 156 0.27 -15.75 -1.93
CA LYS A 156 0.31 -17.21 -2.05
C LYS A 156 -0.84 -17.83 -2.88
N ARG A 157 -1.60 -17.04 -3.63
CA ARG A 157 -2.65 -17.47 -4.55
C ARG A 157 -2.22 -17.18 -5.99
N SER A 158 -2.65 -17.99 -6.94
CA SER A 158 -2.30 -17.90 -8.37
C SER A 158 -3.42 -18.47 -9.25
N CYS A 159 -3.30 -18.33 -10.56
CA CYS A 159 -4.19 -19.02 -11.50
C CYS A 159 -4.18 -20.54 -11.29
N HIS A 160 -3.02 -21.13 -10.99
CA HIS A 160 -2.91 -22.57 -10.73
C HIS A 160 -3.69 -22.99 -9.48
N THR A 161 -3.64 -22.21 -8.40
CA THR A 161 -4.43 -22.51 -7.19
C THR A 161 -5.92 -22.36 -7.45
N ALA A 162 -6.33 -21.42 -8.31
CA ALA A 162 -7.73 -21.26 -8.72
C ALA A 162 -8.21 -22.48 -9.53
N ILE A 163 -7.43 -22.92 -10.51
CA ILE A 163 -7.75 -24.11 -11.32
C ILE A 163 -7.85 -25.36 -10.44
N ALA A 164 -6.88 -25.57 -9.54
CA ALA A 164 -6.92 -26.69 -8.60
C ALA A 164 -8.16 -26.66 -7.70
N TYR A 165 -8.57 -25.46 -7.25
CA TYR A 165 -9.79 -25.27 -6.46
C TYR A 165 -11.04 -25.67 -7.29
N VAL A 166 -11.15 -25.20 -8.53
CA VAL A 166 -12.26 -25.54 -9.44
C VAL A 166 -12.32 -27.05 -9.68
N GLN A 167 -11.18 -27.69 -10.01
CA GLN A 167 -11.10 -29.12 -10.22
C GLN A 167 -11.59 -29.92 -8.98
N LYS A 168 -11.22 -29.45 -7.78
CA LYS A 168 -11.59 -30.16 -6.55
C LYS A 168 -13.05 -29.98 -6.17
N TYR A 169 -13.59 -28.77 -6.29
CA TYR A 169 -14.89 -28.43 -5.69
C TYR A 169 -16.04 -28.32 -6.68
N PHE A 170 -15.75 -28.23 -8.00
CA PHE A 170 -16.76 -28.07 -9.05
C PHE A 170 -16.99 -29.36 -9.83
N THR A 171 -16.44 -30.48 -9.37
CA THR A 171 -16.67 -31.79 -9.96
C THR A 171 -18.18 -32.13 -9.93
N GLY A 172 -18.76 -32.42 -11.09
CA GLY A 172 -20.20 -32.69 -11.23
C GLY A 172 -21.10 -31.46 -11.39
N ALA A 173 -20.54 -30.24 -11.40
CA ALA A 173 -21.30 -29.05 -11.73
C ALA A 173 -21.82 -29.10 -13.16
N LYS A 174 -23.13 -28.98 -13.36
CA LYS A 174 -23.80 -28.95 -14.66
C LYS A 174 -23.93 -27.57 -15.27
N TRP A 175 -23.91 -26.56 -14.41
CA TRP A 175 -24.11 -25.15 -14.77
C TRP A 175 -23.07 -24.28 -14.08
N PHE A 176 -22.61 -23.25 -14.77
CA PHE A 176 -21.84 -22.16 -14.16
C PHE A 176 -22.39 -20.81 -14.65
N VAL A 177 -22.28 -19.81 -13.82
CA VAL A 177 -22.64 -18.41 -14.15
C VAL A 177 -21.37 -17.60 -14.17
N GLU A 178 -21.07 -17.00 -15.31
CA GLU A 178 -19.97 -16.05 -15.47
C GLU A 178 -20.52 -14.63 -15.32
N GLY A 179 -19.85 -13.84 -14.50
CA GLY A 179 -20.18 -12.42 -14.33
C GLY A 179 -18.91 -11.58 -14.25
N ASP A 180 -18.92 -10.44 -14.88
CA ASP A 180 -17.85 -9.45 -14.82
C ASP A 180 -18.43 -8.05 -14.55
N ILE A 181 -17.67 -7.25 -13.77
CA ILE A 181 -18.07 -5.88 -13.49
C ILE A 181 -17.59 -5.01 -14.63
N LYS A 182 -18.53 -4.47 -15.42
CA LYS A 182 -18.20 -3.53 -16.47
C LYS A 182 -17.61 -2.26 -15.83
N VAL A 183 -16.37 -1.94 -16.20
CA VAL A 183 -15.75 -0.67 -15.81
C VAL A 183 -16.55 0.45 -16.45
N ILE A 184 -17.19 1.28 -15.64
CA ILE A 184 -17.76 2.53 -16.10
C ILE A 184 -16.58 3.48 -16.27
N ALA A 185 -16.11 3.61 -17.52
CA ALA A 185 -15.14 4.66 -17.85
C ALA A 185 -15.85 6.01 -17.74
N SER A 186 -15.49 6.78 -16.73
CA SER A 186 -15.81 8.20 -16.61
C SER A 186 -14.87 9.02 -17.46
#